data_aa80a7fab1133b1a1d347d2ab9664af0
#
_entry.id   aa80a7fab1133b1a1d347d2ab9664af0
#
_cell.length_a   1.000
_cell.length_b   1.000
_cell.length_c   1.000
_cell.angle_alpha   90.00
_cell.angle_beta   90.00
_cell.angle_gamma   90.00
#
_symmetry.space_group_name_H-M   'P 1'
#
loop_
_entity.id
_entity.type
_entity.pdbx_description
1 polymer ?
#
loop_
_entity_poly.entity_id
_entity_poly.type
_entity_poly.pdbx_seq_one_letter_code
_entity_poly.pdbx_strand_id
1 'polypeptide(L)'
;MTETSSDRTLNGASRPNIVLIMADDMGWSDLGCYGSEIRTPNLDRLAAGGIRFTQMYNSARCCPSRAALLTGLNPQQAGIGFMINDLGVPAYQGYLNDNCVTIAEVLKTAGYRTLMAGKWHAGGEQGNLPDGWYPDMPGYPTPRGRGFDRFYGILSGGGSYYNPNMLMDDSTRISVETTDYHFTDAIASKATQFVDDAIHRDEPFFLYMAFTAPHWPLHAWPDDIEQYRGKYRNGWDETRMNRHEAQRGLGIVDPKWQLSPRDSGVLAWEESPDKEWRDLQMAVYAAQVEQVDRGVGQLMDKIRESGEEDNTVVMFLADNGGCAEFLAEDTPVPDPSRYNYPTVDGRVVRTGNSPNIDPGQPDTFASVDIAWANVNNTPFRLFKHFTHEGGISTPFIVSWPAGMGEGGASNGSVFSNPAHLIDINATLLDIAGASYPATFNGHDIKPHEGESFSGVLKAQDWERDRPIAWEHEGNRAVRMGDWKLVSEIADQGDPDSKAVWELYNISDDRTELNDLIDGESERAAAMVRYYNDWAERCEVEDWADPGFTLRPKLNTITRHNHGGGPVIPARLGPRRDLARD
;
A
#
# COMPACT_ATOMS: atom_id res chain seq x y z
N MET A 1 -46.19 9.81 5.09
CA MET A 1 -45.11 9.81 4.10
C MET A 1 -44.36 8.53 4.34
N THR A 2 -44.55 7.57 3.46
CA THR A 2 -43.93 6.24 3.56
C THR A 2 -42.46 6.38 3.22
N GLU A 3 -41.58 6.10 4.19
CA GLU A 3 -40.17 5.90 3.97
C GLU A 3 -40.01 4.79 2.93
N THR A 4 -39.34 5.13 1.84
CA THR A 4 -38.92 4.17 0.83
C THR A 4 -37.84 3.30 1.47
N SER A 5 -38.14 2.03 1.70
CA SER A 5 -37.12 1.01 2.00
C SER A 5 -36.05 1.12 0.89
N SER A 6 -34.79 1.33 1.25
CA SER A 6 -33.68 1.28 0.32
C SER A 6 -33.71 -0.07 -0.38
N ASP A 7 -33.84 -0.05 -1.71
CA ASP A 7 -33.98 -1.27 -2.49
C ASP A 7 -32.63 -2.02 -2.46
N ARG A 8 -32.52 -3.01 -1.54
CA ARG A 8 -31.33 -3.87 -1.39
C ARG A 8 -31.11 -4.82 -2.56
N THR A 9 -31.98 -4.80 -3.58
CA THR A 9 -31.90 -5.77 -4.67
C THR A 9 -31.32 -5.17 -5.95
N LEU A 10 -30.32 -5.83 -6.51
CA LEU A 10 -29.82 -5.62 -7.86
C LEU A 10 -30.28 -6.82 -8.71
N ASN A 11 -31.05 -6.62 -9.76
CA ASN A 11 -31.58 -7.71 -10.62
C ASN A 11 -32.28 -8.86 -9.84
N GLY A 12 -32.90 -8.57 -8.69
CA GLY A 12 -33.57 -9.57 -7.85
C GLY A 12 -32.68 -10.29 -6.82
N ALA A 13 -31.38 -10.00 -6.79
CA ALA A 13 -30.43 -10.47 -5.76
C ALA A 13 -30.09 -9.35 -4.76
N SER A 14 -29.75 -9.70 -3.53
CA SER A 14 -29.26 -8.73 -2.53
C SER A 14 -27.95 -8.10 -3.01
N ARG A 15 -27.81 -6.77 -2.86
CA ARG A 15 -26.53 -6.08 -3.09
C ARG A 15 -25.51 -6.55 -2.06
N PRO A 16 -24.31 -6.96 -2.47
CA PRO A 16 -23.28 -7.40 -1.52
C PRO A 16 -22.77 -6.24 -0.68
N ASN A 17 -22.43 -6.51 0.56
CA ASN A 17 -21.57 -5.63 1.34
C ASN A 17 -20.14 -5.70 0.80
N ILE A 18 -19.37 -4.62 0.97
CA ILE A 18 -18.01 -4.52 0.46
C ILE A 18 -17.07 -4.11 1.58
N VAL A 19 -16.04 -4.92 1.80
CA VAL A 19 -14.95 -4.64 2.74
C VAL A 19 -13.64 -4.60 1.96
N LEU A 20 -13.01 -3.44 1.93
CA LEU A 20 -11.71 -3.23 1.31
C LEU A 20 -10.69 -2.94 2.41
N ILE A 21 -9.72 -3.85 2.59
CA ILE A 21 -8.72 -3.78 3.67
C ILE A 21 -7.36 -3.48 3.05
N MET A 22 -6.68 -2.46 3.55
CA MET A 22 -5.35 -2.09 3.09
C MET A 22 -4.39 -2.02 4.27
N ALA A 23 -3.25 -2.74 4.18
CA ALA A 23 -2.10 -2.56 5.04
C ALA A 23 -1.13 -1.52 4.46
N ASP A 24 -0.27 -0.94 5.30
CA ASP A 24 0.69 0.10 4.95
C ASP A 24 2.12 -0.42 5.10
N ASP A 25 2.94 -0.34 4.05
CA ASP A 25 4.33 -0.83 4.02
C ASP A 25 4.50 -2.35 4.26
N MET A 26 3.47 -3.14 3.98
CA MET A 26 3.55 -4.60 4.08
C MET A 26 4.16 -5.21 2.81
N GLY A 27 5.23 -5.98 2.96
CA GLY A 27 5.87 -6.66 1.85
C GLY A 27 5.04 -7.82 1.28
N TRP A 28 5.34 -8.19 0.03
CA TRP A 28 4.60 -9.24 -0.69
C TRP A 28 4.59 -10.59 0.03
N SER A 29 5.63 -10.89 0.80
CA SER A 29 5.80 -12.18 1.47
C SER A 29 5.41 -12.21 2.94
N ASP A 30 4.75 -11.19 3.49
CA ASP A 30 4.56 -11.07 4.95
C ASP A 30 3.34 -11.81 5.50
N LEU A 31 2.52 -12.43 4.66
CA LEU A 31 1.38 -13.25 5.06
C LEU A 31 1.71 -14.75 5.03
N GLY A 32 1.14 -15.54 5.92
CA GLY A 32 1.30 -17.00 5.94
C GLY A 32 0.93 -17.63 4.60
N CYS A 33 -0.19 -17.23 4.00
CA CYS A 33 -0.63 -17.68 2.68
C CYS A 33 0.25 -17.16 1.52
N TYR A 34 1.22 -16.28 1.79
CA TYR A 34 2.29 -15.84 0.88
C TYR A 34 3.69 -16.30 1.32
N GLY A 35 3.77 -17.26 2.23
CA GLY A 35 5.01 -17.97 2.59
C GLY A 35 5.74 -17.43 3.82
N SER A 36 5.12 -16.52 4.59
CA SER A 36 5.69 -15.99 5.83
C SER A 36 5.61 -16.97 6.99
N GLU A 37 6.55 -16.85 7.91
CA GLU A 37 6.53 -17.43 9.25
C GLU A 37 5.70 -16.59 10.24
N ILE A 38 5.27 -15.41 9.85
CA ILE A 38 4.39 -14.54 10.65
C ILE A 38 2.98 -15.15 10.67
N ARG A 39 2.35 -15.16 11.82
CA ARG A 39 1.03 -15.75 12.00
C ARG A 39 -0.05 -14.81 11.49
N THR A 40 -0.78 -15.25 10.45
CA THR A 40 -1.89 -14.50 9.86
C THR A 40 -3.12 -15.41 9.64
N PRO A 41 -3.63 -16.12 10.70
CA PRO A 41 -4.63 -17.17 10.52
C PRO A 41 -5.97 -16.66 9.96
N ASN A 42 -6.32 -15.38 10.16
CA ASN A 42 -7.57 -14.82 9.65
C ASN A 42 -7.47 -14.48 8.16
N LEU A 43 -6.36 -13.88 7.74
CA LEU A 43 -6.07 -13.63 6.32
C LEU A 43 -5.80 -14.94 5.57
N ASP A 44 -5.14 -15.90 6.18
CA ASP A 44 -4.94 -17.24 5.61
C ASP A 44 -6.29 -17.96 5.40
N ARG A 45 -7.26 -17.79 6.31
CA ARG A 45 -8.62 -18.30 6.14
C ARG A 45 -9.37 -17.62 5.01
N LEU A 46 -9.26 -16.30 4.87
CA LEU A 46 -9.81 -15.56 3.72
C LEU A 46 -9.22 -16.07 2.40
N ALA A 47 -7.90 -16.27 2.36
CA ALA A 47 -7.22 -16.83 1.21
C ALA A 47 -7.66 -18.27 0.90
N ALA A 48 -7.85 -19.09 1.91
CA ALA A 48 -8.34 -20.47 1.75
C ALA A 48 -9.80 -20.53 1.27
N GLY A 49 -10.63 -19.56 1.62
CA GLY A 49 -12.02 -19.42 1.15
C GLY A 49 -12.18 -18.56 -0.10
N GLY A 50 -11.10 -18.00 -0.64
CA GLY A 50 -11.12 -17.03 -1.71
C GLY A 50 -10.09 -17.33 -2.80
N ILE A 51 -9.61 -16.27 -3.44
CA ILE A 51 -8.61 -16.28 -4.52
C ILE A 51 -7.42 -15.44 -4.08
N ARG A 52 -6.20 -15.97 -4.28
CA ARG A 52 -4.95 -15.21 -4.14
C ARG A 52 -4.45 -14.78 -5.50
N PHE A 53 -4.13 -13.49 -5.64
CA PHE A 53 -3.49 -12.98 -6.84
C PHE A 53 -1.97 -12.95 -6.63
N THR A 54 -1.22 -13.52 -7.57
CA THR A 54 0.24 -13.45 -7.51
C THR A 54 0.79 -12.17 -8.13
N GLN A 55 0.07 -11.55 -9.06
CA GLN A 55 0.49 -10.37 -9.83
C GLN A 55 -0.50 -9.20 -9.68
N MET A 56 -0.84 -8.82 -8.44
CA MET A 56 -1.52 -7.56 -8.16
C MET A 56 -0.46 -6.48 -7.94
N TYR A 57 -0.65 -5.33 -8.60
CA TYR A 57 0.28 -4.22 -8.57
C TYR A 57 -0.29 -2.98 -7.89
N ASN A 58 0.55 -2.28 -7.14
CA ASN A 58 0.29 -0.98 -6.53
C ASN A 58 1.05 0.14 -7.29
N SER A 59 1.07 1.37 -6.76
CA SER A 59 1.74 2.53 -7.37
C SER A 59 3.01 2.92 -6.62
N ALA A 60 3.78 1.95 -6.12
CA ALA A 60 5.08 2.05 -5.49
C ALA A 60 5.16 2.88 -4.19
N ARG A 61 4.13 3.65 -3.84
CA ARG A 61 4.11 4.53 -2.67
C ARG A 61 2.69 4.69 -2.12
N CYS A 62 2.58 4.98 -0.81
CA CYS A 62 1.30 5.03 -0.10
C CYS A 62 0.31 6.06 -0.68
N CYS A 63 0.69 7.34 -0.83
CA CYS A 63 -0.25 8.36 -1.35
C CYS A 63 -0.71 8.06 -2.78
N PRO A 64 0.21 7.80 -3.74
CA PRO A 64 -0.15 7.43 -5.11
C PRO A 64 -1.07 6.20 -5.17
N SER A 65 -0.74 5.15 -4.39
CA SER A 65 -1.56 3.93 -4.37
C SER A 65 -2.96 4.16 -3.82
N ARG A 66 -3.08 4.95 -2.74
CA ARG A 66 -4.39 5.30 -2.16
C ARG A 66 -5.21 6.16 -3.13
N ALA A 67 -4.58 7.11 -3.82
CA ALA A 67 -5.24 7.90 -4.86
C ALA A 67 -5.73 6.99 -6.00
N ALA A 68 -4.87 6.10 -6.52
CA ALA A 68 -5.23 5.18 -7.58
C ALA A 68 -6.37 4.23 -7.19
N LEU A 69 -6.29 3.60 -6.00
CA LEU A 69 -7.33 2.70 -5.49
C LEU A 69 -8.68 3.42 -5.31
N LEU A 70 -8.65 4.60 -4.70
CA LEU A 70 -9.88 5.32 -4.39
C LEU A 70 -10.56 5.91 -5.62
N THR A 71 -9.82 6.24 -6.68
CA THR A 71 -10.38 6.96 -7.84
C THR A 71 -10.50 6.12 -9.12
N GLY A 72 -9.75 5.00 -9.21
CA GLY A 72 -9.65 4.23 -10.44
C GLY A 72 -8.85 4.92 -11.55
N LEU A 73 -8.05 5.94 -11.20
CA LEU A 73 -7.21 6.72 -12.10
C LEU A 73 -5.73 6.48 -11.81
N ASN A 74 -4.84 6.80 -12.74
CA ASN A 74 -3.43 6.91 -12.41
C ASN A 74 -3.21 8.04 -11.38
N PRO A 75 -2.24 7.91 -10.47
CA PRO A 75 -2.03 8.87 -9.38
C PRO A 75 -1.89 10.33 -9.85
N GLN A 76 -1.17 10.55 -10.94
CA GLN A 76 -0.96 11.87 -11.55
C GLN A 76 -2.28 12.48 -12.03
N GLN A 77 -3.16 11.67 -12.62
CA GLN A 77 -4.49 12.12 -13.06
C GLN A 77 -5.38 12.53 -11.89
N ALA A 78 -5.18 11.91 -10.72
CA ALA A 78 -5.90 12.23 -9.47
C ALA A 78 -5.28 13.41 -8.70
N GLY A 79 -4.09 13.91 -9.11
CA GLY A 79 -3.38 15.02 -8.48
C GLY A 79 -2.33 14.61 -7.43
N ILE A 80 -2.07 13.31 -7.25
CA ILE A 80 -1.14 12.77 -6.24
C ILE A 80 -0.07 11.88 -6.92
N GLY A 81 0.62 12.41 -7.93
CA GLY A 81 1.73 11.70 -8.59
C GLY A 81 2.96 11.49 -7.71
N PHE A 82 3.07 12.25 -6.61
CA PHE A 82 4.17 12.12 -5.64
C PHE A 82 3.62 11.79 -4.23
N MET A 83 3.75 12.71 -3.31
CA MET A 83 3.25 12.64 -1.94
C MET A 83 2.15 13.70 -1.75
N ILE A 84 1.85 14.03 -0.50
CA ILE A 84 0.84 15.05 -0.14
C ILE A 84 1.40 16.49 -0.17
N ASN A 85 2.56 16.69 -0.75
CA ASN A 85 3.16 18.01 -0.92
C ASN A 85 2.75 18.59 -2.29
N ASP A 86 2.36 19.84 -2.29
CA ASP A 86 2.11 20.58 -3.53
C ASP A 86 3.43 20.96 -4.21
N LEU A 87 3.70 20.36 -5.37
CA LEU A 87 4.87 20.66 -6.20
C LEU A 87 4.58 21.75 -7.23
N GLY A 88 3.39 22.36 -7.20
CA GLY A 88 3.01 23.52 -8.01
C GLY A 88 2.54 23.18 -9.42
N VAL A 89 2.20 21.92 -9.69
CA VAL A 89 1.58 21.45 -10.95
C VAL A 89 0.41 20.53 -10.65
N PRO A 90 -0.64 20.48 -11.48
CA PRO A 90 -1.89 19.78 -11.17
C PRO A 90 -1.71 18.29 -10.88
N ALA A 91 -0.86 17.59 -11.63
CA ALA A 91 -0.60 16.16 -11.44
C ALA A 91 0.12 15.83 -10.11
N TYR A 92 0.75 16.82 -9.48
CA TYR A 92 1.54 16.71 -8.25
C TYR A 92 1.15 17.78 -7.22
N GLN A 93 -0.15 18.14 -7.16
CA GLN A 93 -0.66 19.11 -6.19
C GLN A 93 -0.74 18.56 -4.75
N GLY A 94 -0.63 17.23 -4.58
CA GLY A 94 -0.56 16.57 -3.28
C GLY A 94 -1.91 16.26 -2.62
N TYR A 95 -3.03 16.47 -3.32
CA TYR A 95 -4.37 16.12 -2.87
C TYR A 95 -5.27 15.73 -4.03
N LEU A 96 -6.33 14.97 -3.76
CA LEU A 96 -7.30 14.57 -4.78
C LEU A 96 -7.96 15.80 -5.40
N ASN A 97 -7.87 15.92 -6.73
CA ASN A 97 -8.43 17.04 -7.48
C ASN A 97 -9.95 16.89 -7.68
N ASP A 98 -10.57 17.93 -8.25
CA ASP A 98 -12.02 17.96 -8.50
C ASP A 98 -12.42 17.23 -9.79
N ASN A 99 -11.45 16.81 -10.62
CA ASN A 99 -11.66 16.03 -11.85
C ASN A 99 -11.60 14.51 -11.63
N CYS A 100 -11.53 14.07 -10.37
CA CYS A 100 -11.66 12.69 -9.97
C CYS A 100 -12.82 12.51 -8.99
N VAL A 101 -13.40 11.34 -8.98
CA VAL A 101 -14.42 10.91 -8.03
C VAL A 101 -13.92 9.69 -7.29
N THR A 102 -14.18 9.62 -5.98
CA THR A 102 -13.78 8.46 -5.18
C THR A 102 -14.80 7.34 -5.30
N ILE A 103 -14.36 6.10 -5.06
CA ILE A 103 -15.25 4.95 -4.97
C ILE A 103 -16.36 5.15 -3.92
N ALA A 104 -16.06 5.84 -2.81
CA ALA A 104 -17.05 6.15 -1.78
C ALA A 104 -18.14 7.11 -2.31
N GLU A 105 -17.74 8.15 -3.05
CA GLU A 105 -18.69 9.08 -3.71
C GLU A 105 -19.60 8.34 -4.69
N VAL A 106 -19.04 7.42 -5.50
CA VAL A 106 -19.83 6.65 -6.48
C VAL A 106 -20.75 5.65 -5.78
N LEU A 107 -20.25 4.85 -4.84
CA LEU A 107 -21.05 3.85 -4.12
C LEU A 107 -22.15 4.48 -3.28
N LYS A 108 -21.92 5.67 -2.74
CA LYS A 108 -22.95 6.44 -2.04
C LYS A 108 -24.13 6.78 -2.97
N THR A 109 -23.88 7.15 -4.23
CA THR A 109 -24.96 7.38 -5.21
C THR A 109 -25.71 6.09 -5.56
N ALA A 110 -25.08 4.94 -5.40
CA ALA A 110 -25.68 3.63 -5.55
C ALA A 110 -26.39 3.12 -4.27
N GLY A 111 -26.50 3.94 -3.23
CA GLY A 111 -27.24 3.63 -2.00
C GLY A 111 -26.45 2.85 -0.94
N TYR A 112 -25.13 2.80 -1.07
CA TYR A 112 -24.27 2.23 -0.03
C TYR A 112 -24.03 3.21 1.12
N ARG A 113 -24.00 2.68 2.34
CA ARG A 113 -23.42 3.35 3.48
C ARG A 113 -21.91 3.30 3.38
N THR A 114 -21.24 4.44 3.34
CA THR A 114 -19.79 4.51 3.09
C THR A 114 -19.02 4.80 4.37
N LEU A 115 -18.13 3.89 4.74
CA LEU A 115 -17.46 3.83 6.03
C LEU A 115 -15.95 3.79 5.85
N MET A 116 -15.21 4.52 6.67
CA MET A 116 -13.74 4.44 6.66
C MET A 116 -13.19 4.41 8.08
N ALA A 117 -12.26 3.48 8.33
CA ALA A 117 -11.45 3.45 9.54
C ALA A 117 -9.97 3.31 9.19
N GLY A 118 -9.12 4.25 9.66
CA GLY A 118 -7.67 4.21 9.50
C GLY A 118 -7.06 5.41 8.78
N LYS A 119 -6.04 5.15 7.96
CA LYS A 119 -5.20 6.14 7.29
C LYS A 119 -5.83 6.68 6.01
N TRP A 120 -5.98 8.02 5.92
CA TRP A 120 -6.44 8.68 4.70
C TRP A 120 -5.31 8.90 3.69
N HIS A 121 -4.38 9.76 4.01
CA HIS A 121 -3.17 10.09 3.24
C HIS A 121 -3.41 10.44 1.76
N ALA A 122 -4.54 11.08 1.45
CA ALA A 122 -4.95 11.48 0.10
C ALA A 122 -5.44 12.94 0.03
N GLY A 123 -5.05 13.77 1.00
CA GLY A 123 -5.50 15.16 1.04
C GLY A 123 -4.54 16.09 1.75
N GLY A 124 -3.91 17.01 1.01
CA GLY A 124 -3.13 18.12 1.49
C GLY A 124 -2.00 17.80 2.49
N GLU A 125 -1.15 18.75 2.73
CA GLU A 125 -0.02 18.61 3.65
C GLU A 125 -0.48 18.58 5.11
N GLN A 126 -0.47 17.40 5.74
CA GLN A 126 -1.11 17.17 7.03
C GLN A 126 -0.16 17.19 8.23
N GLY A 127 1.05 17.67 8.06
CA GLY A 127 1.95 17.93 9.19
C GLY A 127 1.87 19.36 9.66
N ASN A 128 1.66 20.29 8.74
CA ASN A 128 1.53 21.72 8.99
C ASN A 128 0.21 22.20 8.39
N LEU A 129 -0.87 21.96 9.10
CA LEU A 129 -2.15 22.55 8.70
C LEU A 129 -2.04 24.07 8.78
N PRO A 130 -2.59 24.82 7.81
CA PRO A 130 -2.57 26.27 7.83
C PRO A 130 -3.33 26.81 9.04
N ASP A 131 -2.96 28.02 9.47
CA ASP A 131 -3.72 28.71 10.49
C ASP A 131 -5.19 28.85 10.06
N GLY A 132 -6.09 28.49 10.96
CA GLY A 132 -7.53 28.49 10.68
C GLY A 132 -8.01 27.32 9.84
N TRP A 133 -7.25 26.23 9.72
CA TRP A 133 -7.69 25.00 9.05
C TRP A 133 -9.03 24.50 9.60
N TYR A 134 -9.86 24.05 8.69
CA TYR A 134 -11.11 23.33 8.96
C TYR A 134 -11.26 22.15 7.99
N PRO A 135 -12.02 21.11 8.35
CA PRO A 135 -12.27 19.96 7.47
C PRO A 135 -12.80 20.42 6.11
N ASP A 136 -12.25 19.80 5.04
CA ASP A 136 -12.59 20.07 3.63
C ASP A 136 -12.30 21.51 3.16
N MET A 137 -11.41 22.21 3.83
CA MET A 137 -10.82 23.44 3.32
C MET A 137 -10.19 23.20 1.94
N PRO A 138 -10.27 24.13 0.98
CA PRO A 138 -9.65 23.97 -0.34
C PRO A 138 -8.18 23.53 -0.26
N GLY A 139 -7.81 22.46 -0.98
CA GLY A 139 -6.49 21.84 -0.90
C GLY A 139 -6.32 20.80 0.23
N TYR A 140 -7.34 20.62 1.09
CA TYR A 140 -7.29 19.72 2.24
C TYR A 140 -8.54 18.82 2.35
N PRO A 141 -8.86 18.03 1.30
CA PRO A 141 -10.03 17.15 1.31
C PRO A 141 -9.89 16.08 2.39
N THR A 142 -10.96 15.89 3.15
CA THR A 142 -11.04 14.82 4.16
C THR A 142 -11.88 13.65 3.66
N PRO A 143 -11.85 12.48 4.31
CA PRO A 143 -12.74 11.36 3.94
C PRO A 143 -14.21 11.76 3.92
N ARG A 144 -14.64 12.62 4.84
CA ARG A 144 -16.04 13.10 4.92
C ARG A 144 -16.44 13.93 3.68
N GLY A 145 -15.57 14.82 3.25
CA GLY A 145 -15.77 15.62 2.03
C GLY A 145 -15.65 14.80 0.73
N ARG A 146 -14.98 13.65 0.80
CA ARG A 146 -14.78 12.75 -0.34
C ARG A 146 -15.63 11.47 -0.23
N GLY A 147 -16.86 11.60 0.27
CA GLY A 147 -17.93 10.62 0.12
C GLY A 147 -18.15 9.66 1.27
N PHE A 148 -17.29 9.57 2.28
CA PHE A 148 -17.50 8.69 3.42
C PHE A 148 -18.53 9.26 4.42
N ASP A 149 -19.52 8.43 4.82
CA ASP A 149 -20.53 8.81 5.81
C ASP A 149 -20.01 8.78 7.24
N ARG A 150 -19.02 7.94 7.51
CA ARG A 150 -18.31 7.87 8.80
C ARG A 150 -16.82 7.76 8.55
N PHE A 151 -16.07 8.37 9.43
CA PHE A 151 -14.61 8.31 9.42
C PHE A 151 -14.05 8.24 10.83
N TYR A 152 -13.12 7.34 11.07
CA TYR A 152 -12.25 7.34 12.24
C TYR A 152 -10.84 7.03 11.80
N GLY A 153 -9.88 7.91 12.09
CA GLY A 153 -8.50 7.66 11.69
C GLY A 153 -7.65 8.89 11.59
N ILE A 154 -6.49 8.75 10.94
CA ILE A 154 -5.55 9.85 10.73
C ILE A 154 -5.62 10.39 9.31
N LEU A 155 -5.47 11.71 9.17
CA LEU A 155 -5.34 12.35 7.86
C LEU A 155 -3.92 12.21 7.30
N SER A 156 -2.91 12.12 8.18
CA SER A 156 -1.48 12.04 7.87
C SER A 156 -1.01 10.67 7.38
N GLY A 157 0.28 10.59 6.99
CA GLY A 157 0.89 9.38 6.45
C GLY A 157 1.27 8.33 7.49
N GLY A 158 1.44 8.69 8.75
CA GLY A 158 1.88 7.81 9.82
C GLY A 158 2.11 8.56 11.12
N GLY A 159 2.64 7.90 12.11
CA GLY A 159 2.93 8.45 13.42
C GLY A 159 2.84 7.39 14.51
N SER A 160 2.99 7.80 15.77
CA SER A 160 2.90 6.89 16.91
C SER A 160 1.57 6.13 16.93
N TYR A 161 1.62 4.82 17.12
CA TYR A 161 0.41 4.01 17.31
C TYR A 161 -0.23 4.19 18.68
N TYR A 162 0.54 4.68 19.65
CA TYR A 162 0.06 4.94 21.02
C TYR A 162 -0.48 6.37 21.19
N ASN A 163 -0.02 7.31 20.35
CA ASN A 163 -0.48 8.70 20.37
C ASN A 163 -0.42 9.27 18.95
N PRO A 164 -1.33 8.82 18.04
CA PRO A 164 -1.32 9.25 16.65
C PRO A 164 -1.65 10.74 16.51
N ASN A 165 -0.87 11.42 15.69
CA ASN A 165 -1.15 12.79 15.30
C ASN A 165 -2.29 12.85 14.27
N MET A 166 -3.01 13.97 14.22
CA MET A 166 -4.10 14.21 13.24
C MET A 166 -5.22 13.17 13.31
N LEU A 167 -5.46 12.62 14.51
CA LEU A 167 -6.57 11.69 14.75
C LEU A 167 -7.91 12.43 14.69
N MET A 168 -8.83 11.84 13.92
CA MET A 168 -10.17 12.38 13.67
C MET A 168 -11.24 11.36 14.06
N ASP A 169 -12.38 11.83 14.52
CA ASP A 169 -13.66 11.11 14.56
C ASP A 169 -14.66 11.94 13.75
N ASP A 170 -15.04 11.43 12.59
CA ASP A 170 -15.73 12.15 11.52
C ASP A 170 -14.97 13.44 11.11
N SER A 171 -15.53 14.62 11.35
CA SER A 171 -14.91 15.92 11.07
C SER A 171 -14.29 16.58 12.30
N THR A 172 -14.21 15.86 13.43
CA THR A 172 -13.69 16.41 14.68
C THR A 172 -12.29 15.87 14.95
N ARG A 173 -11.33 16.76 15.16
CA ARG A 173 -10.00 16.37 15.63
C ARG A 173 -10.07 15.97 17.10
N ILE A 174 -9.51 14.81 17.42
CA ILE A 174 -9.47 14.26 18.77
C ILE A 174 -8.04 13.93 19.19
N SER A 175 -7.83 13.67 20.46
CA SER A 175 -6.53 13.25 21.03
C SER A 175 -6.72 12.01 21.87
N VAL A 176 -5.67 11.21 21.98
CA VAL A 176 -5.64 10.06 22.89
C VAL A 176 -5.40 10.55 24.32
N GLU A 177 -6.23 10.10 25.27
CA GLU A 177 -6.19 10.52 26.67
C GLU A 177 -5.74 9.39 27.62
N THR A 178 -5.50 8.18 27.10
CA THR A 178 -5.12 7.02 27.89
C THR A 178 -3.88 6.33 27.33
N THR A 179 -3.08 5.74 28.21
CA THR A 179 -1.93 4.92 27.82
C THR A 179 -2.32 3.50 27.38
N ASP A 180 -3.57 3.10 27.60
CA ASP A 180 -4.16 1.84 27.14
C ASP A 180 -4.86 2.06 25.79
N TYR A 181 -4.07 2.46 24.78
CA TYR A 181 -4.54 2.74 23.44
C TYR A 181 -3.49 2.28 22.43
N HIS A 182 -3.95 1.59 21.40
CA HIS A 182 -3.14 1.28 20.22
C HIS A 182 -3.97 1.49 18.96
N PHE A 183 -3.44 2.23 18.00
CA PHE A 183 -4.19 2.70 16.83
C PHE A 183 -4.67 1.55 15.94
N THR A 184 -3.90 0.47 15.80
CA THR A 184 -4.33 -0.72 15.05
C THR A 184 -5.59 -1.34 15.64
N ASP A 185 -5.65 -1.49 16.97
CA ASP A 185 -6.83 -2.02 17.67
C ASP A 185 -8.02 -1.06 17.58
N ALA A 186 -7.75 0.25 17.65
CA ALA A 186 -8.79 1.27 17.53
C ALA A 186 -9.40 1.28 16.11
N ILE A 187 -8.60 1.11 15.05
CA ILE A 187 -9.09 0.95 13.68
C ILE A 187 -10.03 -0.26 13.59
N ALA A 188 -9.60 -1.41 14.11
CA ALA A 188 -10.40 -2.64 14.09
C ALA A 188 -11.73 -2.48 14.85
N SER A 189 -11.67 -1.89 16.03
CA SER A 189 -12.86 -1.67 16.87
C SER A 189 -13.85 -0.70 16.21
N LYS A 190 -13.37 0.39 15.64
CA LYS A 190 -14.22 1.38 14.95
C LYS A 190 -14.80 0.84 13.65
N ALA A 191 -14.00 0.11 12.84
CA ALA A 191 -14.49 -0.56 11.64
C ALA A 191 -15.62 -1.55 12.00
N THR A 192 -15.43 -2.38 13.02
CA THR A 192 -16.43 -3.32 13.51
C THR A 192 -17.70 -2.60 14.00
N GLN A 193 -17.56 -1.51 14.75
CA GLN A 193 -18.68 -0.69 15.19
C GLN A 193 -19.46 -0.10 14.01
N PHE A 194 -18.78 0.46 13.02
CA PHE A 194 -19.43 1.07 11.86
C PHE A 194 -20.20 0.04 11.03
N VAL A 195 -19.63 -1.16 10.86
CA VAL A 195 -20.32 -2.28 10.19
C VAL A 195 -21.54 -2.76 10.97
N ASP A 196 -21.42 -2.91 12.28
CA ASP A 196 -22.54 -3.30 13.14
C ASP A 196 -23.70 -2.28 13.04
N ASP A 197 -23.40 -0.99 13.07
CA ASP A 197 -24.36 0.10 12.87
C ASP A 197 -25.06 0.03 11.49
N ALA A 198 -24.33 -0.30 10.41
CA ALA A 198 -24.90 -0.42 9.07
C ALA A 198 -25.80 -1.64 8.93
N ILE A 199 -25.38 -2.80 9.46
CA ILE A 199 -26.17 -4.04 9.48
C ILE A 199 -27.48 -3.84 10.25
N HIS A 200 -27.46 -3.20 11.41
CA HIS A 200 -28.65 -2.90 12.19
C HIS A 200 -29.64 -1.97 11.49
N ARG A 201 -29.20 -1.20 10.51
CA ARG A 201 -30.04 -0.32 9.69
C ARG A 201 -30.56 -0.98 8.41
N ASP A 202 -30.16 -2.21 8.17
CA ASP A 202 -30.46 -2.93 6.92
C ASP A 202 -29.95 -2.19 5.67
N GLU A 203 -28.78 -1.51 5.76
CA GLU A 203 -28.15 -0.76 4.68
C GLU A 203 -26.97 -1.57 4.11
N PRO A 204 -26.82 -1.73 2.78
CA PRO A 204 -25.59 -2.26 2.20
C PRO A 204 -24.46 -1.29 2.49
N PHE A 205 -23.29 -1.79 2.86
CA PHE A 205 -22.15 -0.94 3.24
C PHE A 205 -20.92 -1.17 2.39
N PHE A 206 -20.15 -0.11 2.23
CA PHE A 206 -18.77 -0.12 1.79
C PHE A 206 -17.88 0.33 2.95
N LEU A 207 -17.02 -0.54 3.42
CA LEU A 207 -15.99 -0.23 4.41
C LEU A 207 -14.61 -0.19 3.75
N TYR A 208 -13.91 0.94 3.88
CA TYR A 208 -12.47 1.03 3.64
C TYR A 208 -11.73 0.99 4.99
N MET A 209 -11.12 -0.17 5.31
CA MET A 209 -10.35 -0.40 6.52
C MET A 209 -8.86 -0.27 6.18
N ALA A 210 -8.29 0.91 6.44
CA ALA A 210 -6.96 1.30 6.00
C ALA A 210 -6.00 1.35 7.20
N PHE A 211 -5.37 0.22 7.51
CA PHE A 211 -4.38 0.16 8.58
C PHE A 211 -3.17 1.04 8.28
N THR A 212 -2.53 1.55 9.35
CA THR A 212 -1.19 2.13 9.28
C THR A 212 -0.10 1.09 9.51
N ALA A 213 -0.43 -0.03 10.12
CA ALA A 213 0.51 -1.13 10.34
C ALA A 213 0.74 -1.93 9.04
N PRO A 214 1.97 -2.43 8.85
CA PRO A 214 3.16 -2.34 9.72
C PRO A 214 4.12 -1.18 9.43
N HIS A 215 3.67 -0.04 8.86
CA HIS A 215 4.49 1.17 8.65
C HIS A 215 5.20 1.59 9.95
N TRP A 216 6.39 2.17 9.83
CA TRP A 216 7.06 2.74 11.02
C TRP A 216 6.26 3.89 11.67
N PRO A 217 6.42 4.15 12.99
CA PRO A 217 7.36 3.53 13.91
C PRO A 217 7.00 2.08 14.25
N LEU A 218 8.02 1.28 14.56
CA LEU A 218 7.84 -0.07 15.07
C LEU A 218 7.26 -0.01 16.48
N HIS A 219 5.95 -0.20 16.59
CA HIS A 219 5.18 -0.17 17.84
C HIS A 219 4.24 -1.37 17.90
N ALA A 220 4.30 -2.15 18.95
CA ALA A 220 3.37 -3.23 19.23
C ALA A 220 3.27 -3.47 20.74
N TRP A 221 2.23 -4.16 21.17
CA TRP A 221 2.09 -4.53 22.58
C TRP A 221 3.24 -5.44 23.03
N PRO A 222 3.77 -5.27 24.26
CA PRO A 222 4.91 -6.06 24.76
C PRO A 222 4.67 -7.57 24.68
N ASP A 223 3.47 -8.04 25.01
CA ASP A 223 3.11 -9.45 24.96
C ASP A 223 3.10 -10.01 23.52
N ASP A 224 2.75 -9.20 22.54
CA ASP A 224 2.79 -9.57 21.12
C ASP A 224 4.23 -9.66 20.62
N ILE A 225 5.08 -8.71 21.01
CA ILE A 225 6.52 -8.70 20.67
C ILE A 225 7.20 -9.95 21.23
N GLU A 226 6.92 -10.29 22.48
CA GLU A 226 7.56 -11.43 23.16
C GLU A 226 7.28 -12.76 22.45
N GLN A 227 6.16 -12.90 21.74
CA GLN A 227 5.86 -14.08 20.94
C GLN A 227 6.80 -14.29 19.75
N TYR A 228 7.45 -13.22 19.28
CA TYR A 228 8.37 -13.24 18.15
C TYR A 228 9.84 -13.09 18.56
N ARG A 229 10.12 -12.70 19.80
CA ARG A 229 11.50 -12.53 20.28
C ARG A 229 12.30 -13.82 20.10
N GLY A 230 13.45 -13.70 19.45
CA GLY A 230 14.35 -14.82 19.19
C GLY A 230 14.03 -15.64 17.95
N LYS A 231 12.94 -15.38 17.24
CA LYS A 231 12.59 -16.09 16.00
C LYS A 231 13.48 -15.72 14.81
N TYR A 232 14.08 -14.54 14.84
CA TYR A 232 14.86 -14.00 13.72
C TYR A 232 16.38 -14.04 13.97
N ARG A 233 16.83 -14.82 14.98
CA ARG A 233 18.26 -14.96 15.34
C ARG A 233 19.12 -15.60 14.26
N ASN A 234 18.51 -16.33 13.33
CA ASN A 234 19.20 -16.89 12.16
C ASN A 234 19.34 -15.87 11.02
N GLY A 235 18.68 -14.71 11.14
CA GLY A 235 18.85 -13.54 10.30
C GLY A 235 18.06 -13.55 8.99
N TRP A 236 18.30 -12.50 8.24
CA TRP A 236 17.56 -12.22 7.01
C TRP A 236 17.87 -13.18 5.87
N ASP A 237 19.11 -13.67 5.73
CA ASP A 237 19.46 -14.58 4.64
C ASP A 237 18.70 -15.91 4.73
N GLU A 238 18.67 -16.52 5.93
CA GLU A 238 17.92 -17.75 6.17
C GLU A 238 16.41 -17.52 6.06
N THR A 239 15.90 -16.41 6.62
CA THR A 239 14.47 -16.09 6.56
C THR A 239 14.01 -15.93 5.10
N ARG A 240 14.78 -15.25 4.24
CA ARG A 240 14.49 -15.14 2.80
C ARG A 240 14.46 -16.50 2.11
N MET A 241 15.43 -17.36 2.37
CA MET A 241 15.47 -18.71 1.80
C MET A 241 14.23 -19.52 2.22
N ASN A 242 13.88 -19.49 3.50
CA ASN A 242 12.74 -20.22 4.03
C ASN A 242 11.41 -19.71 3.45
N ARG A 243 11.22 -18.39 3.32
CA ARG A 243 10.04 -17.80 2.67
C ARG A 243 9.94 -18.20 1.20
N HIS A 244 11.05 -18.14 0.45
CA HIS A 244 11.07 -18.53 -0.96
C HIS A 244 10.72 -20.02 -1.15
N GLU A 245 11.23 -20.89 -0.29
CA GLU A 245 10.89 -22.33 -0.34
C GLU A 245 9.41 -22.56 0.00
N ALA A 246 8.88 -21.87 1.01
CA ALA A 246 7.46 -21.93 1.36
C ALA A 246 6.57 -21.44 0.20
N GLN A 247 6.93 -20.34 -0.47
CA GLN A 247 6.22 -19.80 -1.63
C GLN A 247 6.17 -20.80 -2.81
N ARG A 248 7.26 -21.49 -3.05
CA ARG A 248 7.31 -22.57 -4.05
C ARG A 248 6.40 -23.72 -3.65
N GLY A 249 6.41 -24.10 -2.37
CA GLY A 249 5.52 -25.13 -1.83
C GLY A 249 4.03 -24.76 -1.92
N LEU A 250 3.69 -23.47 -1.80
CA LEU A 250 2.34 -22.91 -1.96
C LEU A 250 1.92 -22.75 -3.44
N GLY A 251 2.82 -22.92 -4.39
CA GLY A 251 2.56 -22.76 -5.81
C GLY A 251 2.31 -21.30 -6.26
N ILE A 252 2.76 -20.32 -5.48
CA ILE A 252 2.63 -18.89 -5.80
C ILE A 252 3.88 -18.29 -6.43
N VAL A 253 4.99 -19.02 -6.39
CA VAL A 253 6.26 -18.72 -7.06
C VAL A 253 6.61 -19.89 -7.98
N ASP A 254 6.85 -19.59 -9.26
CA ASP A 254 7.28 -20.60 -10.22
C ASP A 254 8.67 -21.14 -9.82
N PRO A 255 8.88 -22.47 -9.82
CA PRO A 255 10.18 -23.05 -9.50
C PRO A 255 11.37 -22.53 -10.33
N LYS A 256 11.13 -21.97 -11.51
CA LYS A 256 12.18 -21.38 -12.36
C LYS A 256 12.64 -20.00 -11.90
N TRP A 257 11.81 -19.27 -11.13
CA TRP A 257 12.19 -17.95 -10.61
C TRP A 257 13.16 -18.10 -9.45
N GLN A 258 14.36 -17.60 -9.64
CA GLN A 258 15.41 -17.65 -8.63
C GLN A 258 15.12 -16.60 -7.54
N LEU A 259 15.55 -16.90 -6.33
CA LEU A 259 15.56 -15.89 -5.27
C LEU A 259 16.51 -14.75 -5.67
N SER A 260 16.05 -13.52 -5.61
CA SER A 260 16.91 -12.36 -5.85
C SER A 260 18.08 -12.35 -4.84
N PRO A 261 19.28 -11.87 -5.23
CA PRO A 261 20.37 -11.67 -4.29
C PRO A 261 19.95 -10.80 -3.10
N ARG A 262 20.62 -10.97 -1.96
CA ARG A 262 20.54 -9.99 -0.89
C ARG A 262 20.93 -8.61 -1.45
N ASP A 263 20.22 -7.57 -1.04
CA ASP A 263 20.52 -6.21 -1.46
C ASP A 263 21.99 -5.86 -1.17
N SER A 264 22.65 -5.17 -2.09
CA SER A 264 24.08 -4.85 -1.99
C SER A 264 24.40 -3.89 -0.83
N GLY A 265 23.42 -3.16 -0.33
CA GLY A 265 23.52 -2.30 0.86
C GLY A 265 23.43 -3.06 2.19
N VAL A 266 23.17 -4.38 2.15
CA VAL A 266 22.95 -5.21 3.33
C VAL A 266 24.12 -6.16 3.56
N LEU A 267 24.72 -6.12 4.75
CA LEU A 267 25.76 -7.07 5.17
C LEU A 267 25.20 -8.49 5.25
N ALA A 268 26.06 -9.48 5.10
CA ALA A 268 25.72 -10.86 5.44
C ALA A 268 25.34 -10.92 6.94
N TRP A 269 24.39 -11.79 7.28
CA TRP A 269 23.96 -11.89 8.68
C TRP A 269 25.11 -12.19 9.64
N GLU A 270 26.06 -13.02 9.24
CA GLU A 270 27.24 -13.36 10.03
C GLU A 270 28.10 -12.14 10.37
N GLU A 271 28.13 -11.15 9.46
CA GLU A 271 28.92 -9.92 9.56
C GLU A 271 28.12 -8.77 10.20
N SER A 272 26.81 -8.94 10.37
CA SER A 272 25.94 -7.91 10.92
C SER A 272 26.25 -7.66 12.41
N PRO A 273 26.42 -6.40 12.81
CA PRO A 273 26.45 -6.05 14.22
C PRO A 273 25.05 -6.16 14.85
N ASP A 274 25.02 -6.17 16.19
CA ASP A 274 23.80 -5.98 16.98
C ASP A 274 22.66 -6.95 16.68
N LYS A 275 22.97 -8.21 16.45
CA LYS A 275 22.02 -9.27 16.03
C LYS A 275 20.81 -9.41 16.95
N GLU A 276 20.97 -9.23 18.25
CA GLU A 276 19.84 -9.28 19.20
C GLU A 276 18.88 -8.10 18.98
N TRP A 277 19.41 -6.92 18.69
CA TRP A 277 18.60 -5.76 18.35
C TRP A 277 17.90 -5.94 16.98
N ARG A 278 18.61 -6.53 16.00
CA ARG A 278 18.03 -6.85 14.68
C ARG A 278 16.92 -7.89 14.78
N ASP A 279 17.07 -8.90 15.65
CA ASP A 279 16.00 -9.86 15.95
C ASP A 279 14.77 -9.14 16.55
N LEU A 280 15.00 -8.26 17.54
CA LEU A 280 13.94 -7.48 18.15
C LEU A 280 13.23 -6.57 17.14
N GLN A 281 13.97 -5.92 16.26
CA GLN A 281 13.44 -5.07 15.19
C GLN A 281 12.41 -5.82 14.33
N MET A 282 12.76 -7.02 13.87
CA MET A 282 11.84 -7.84 13.08
C MET A 282 10.72 -8.47 13.93
N ALA A 283 10.98 -8.75 15.21
CA ALA A 283 9.97 -9.26 16.13
C ALA A 283 8.83 -8.24 16.32
N VAL A 284 9.15 -6.94 16.43
CA VAL A 284 8.13 -5.88 16.53
C VAL A 284 7.34 -5.76 15.25
N TYR A 285 8.01 -5.79 14.08
CA TYR A 285 7.33 -5.77 12.79
C TYR A 285 6.36 -6.95 12.63
N ALA A 286 6.80 -8.15 12.96
CA ALA A 286 5.96 -9.35 12.90
C ALA A 286 4.74 -9.24 13.84
N ALA A 287 4.92 -8.68 15.02
CA ALA A 287 3.83 -8.40 15.96
C ALA A 287 2.81 -7.39 15.38
N GLN A 288 3.28 -6.34 14.67
CA GLN A 288 2.39 -5.40 13.98
C GLN A 288 1.58 -6.08 12.87
N VAL A 289 2.19 -6.98 12.08
CA VAL A 289 1.49 -7.75 11.04
C VAL A 289 0.43 -8.67 11.65
N GLU A 290 0.76 -9.41 12.71
CA GLU A 290 -0.21 -10.26 13.43
C GLU A 290 -1.34 -9.44 14.05
N GLN A 291 -1.06 -8.22 14.52
CA GLN A 291 -2.09 -7.32 15.06
C GLN A 291 -3.06 -6.85 13.97
N VAL A 292 -2.59 -6.61 12.73
CA VAL A 292 -3.47 -6.38 11.56
C VAL A 292 -4.37 -7.59 11.33
N ASP A 293 -3.81 -8.80 11.29
CA ASP A 293 -4.58 -10.04 11.10
C ASP A 293 -5.65 -10.23 12.18
N ARG A 294 -5.32 -9.96 13.44
CA ARG A 294 -6.24 -10.01 14.56
C ARG A 294 -7.40 -9.01 14.41
N GLY A 295 -7.09 -7.79 13.93
CA GLY A 295 -8.10 -6.78 13.62
C GLY A 295 -9.03 -7.18 12.48
N VAL A 296 -8.50 -7.84 11.45
CA VAL A 296 -9.30 -8.44 10.37
C VAL A 296 -10.19 -9.55 10.94
N GLY A 297 -9.66 -10.40 11.81
CA GLY A 297 -10.42 -11.45 12.50
C GLY A 297 -11.61 -10.90 13.27
N GLN A 298 -11.41 -9.84 14.06
CA GLN A 298 -12.48 -9.18 14.82
C GLN A 298 -13.62 -8.68 13.91
N LEU A 299 -13.29 -8.05 12.80
CA LEU A 299 -14.28 -7.59 11.82
C LEU A 299 -15.05 -8.76 11.19
N MET A 300 -14.31 -9.80 10.74
CA MET A 300 -14.92 -10.96 10.09
C MET A 300 -15.80 -11.78 11.04
N ASP A 301 -15.44 -11.87 12.32
CA ASP A 301 -16.29 -12.51 13.33
C ASP A 301 -17.63 -11.76 13.47
N LYS A 302 -17.62 -10.43 13.51
CA LYS A 302 -18.84 -9.62 13.54
C LYS A 302 -19.73 -9.86 12.32
N ILE A 303 -19.14 -9.84 11.11
CA ILE A 303 -19.88 -10.07 9.85
C ILE A 303 -20.49 -11.48 9.83
N ARG A 304 -19.75 -12.48 10.31
CA ARG A 304 -20.22 -13.88 10.42
C ARG A 304 -21.36 -14.03 11.43
N GLU A 305 -21.20 -13.46 12.62
CA GLU A 305 -22.23 -13.45 13.67
C GLU A 305 -23.53 -12.80 13.22
N SER A 306 -23.45 -11.83 12.32
CA SER A 306 -24.60 -11.14 11.74
C SER A 306 -25.26 -11.91 10.58
N GLY A 307 -24.66 -13.02 10.11
CA GLY A 307 -25.14 -13.81 8.97
C GLY A 307 -24.90 -13.17 7.60
N GLU A 308 -24.02 -12.16 7.52
CA GLU A 308 -23.74 -11.42 6.30
C GLU A 308 -22.48 -11.89 5.55
N GLU A 309 -21.76 -12.92 6.05
CA GLU A 309 -20.48 -13.39 5.48
C GLU A 309 -20.63 -13.80 4.01
N ASP A 310 -21.68 -14.56 3.68
CA ASP A 310 -21.90 -15.02 2.31
C ASP A 310 -22.13 -13.86 1.32
N ASN A 311 -22.81 -12.79 1.79
CA ASN A 311 -23.15 -11.61 0.99
C ASN A 311 -22.15 -10.46 1.16
N THR A 312 -20.92 -10.75 1.59
CA THR A 312 -19.87 -9.76 1.77
C THR A 312 -18.67 -10.06 0.88
N VAL A 313 -18.30 -9.09 0.02
CA VAL A 313 -17.01 -9.11 -0.70
C VAL A 313 -15.93 -8.58 0.23
N VAL A 314 -14.89 -9.35 0.45
CA VAL A 314 -13.73 -8.94 1.24
C VAL A 314 -12.49 -8.95 0.36
N MET A 315 -11.80 -7.82 0.28
CA MET A 315 -10.51 -7.69 -0.42
C MET A 315 -9.44 -7.20 0.55
N PHE A 316 -8.26 -7.82 0.50
CA PHE A 316 -7.09 -7.43 1.27
C PHE A 316 -5.89 -7.18 0.37
N LEU A 317 -5.14 -6.08 0.63
CA LEU A 317 -3.91 -5.73 -0.09
C LEU A 317 -2.99 -4.86 0.77
N ALA A 318 -1.78 -4.57 0.26
CA ALA A 318 -0.87 -3.55 0.77
C ALA A 318 -0.71 -2.40 -0.25
N ASP A 319 -0.39 -1.20 0.22
CA ASP A 319 -0.30 0.00 -0.64
C ASP A 319 1.04 0.15 -1.36
N ASN A 320 2.10 -0.48 -0.90
CA ASN A 320 3.40 -0.62 -1.57
C ASN A 320 4.15 -1.81 -0.99
N GLY A 321 5.31 -2.12 -1.54
CA GLY A 321 6.21 -3.11 -0.96
C GLY A 321 6.75 -2.67 0.40
N GLY A 322 7.38 -3.59 1.12
CA GLY A 322 8.03 -3.32 2.42
C GLY A 322 8.99 -2.14 2.35
N CYS A 323 9.15 -1.43 3.44
CA CYS A 323 9.81 -0.13 3.52
C CYS A 323 11.25 -0.27 4.01
N ALA A 324 12.20 0.26 3.22
CA ALA A 324 13.63 0.26 3.54
C ALA A 324 14.13 1.55 4.22
N GLU A 325 13.22 2.44 4.61
CA GLU A 325 13.59 3.73 5.20
C GLU A 325 14.35 3.54 6.50
N PHE A 326 15.50 4.22 6.61
CA PHE A 326 16.38 4.20 7.78
C PHE A 326 16.20 5.47 8.62
N LEU A 327 16.04 5.31 9.92
CA LEU A 327 15.94 6.41 10.87
C LEU A 327 17.26 6.53 11.64
N ALA A 328 17.97 7.65 11.48
CA ALA A 328 19.20 7.87 12.20
C ALA A 328 18.95 8.20 13.68
N GLU A 329 19.88 7.78 14.56
CA GLU A 329 19.77 7.97 16.01
C GLU A 329 19.69 9.45 16.37
N ASP A 330 18.71 9.79 17.21
CA ASP A 330 18.46 11.13 17.76
C ASP A 330 18.48 12.26 16.71
N THR A 331 18.29 11.92 15.44
CA THR A 331 18.13 12.93 14.39
C THR A 331 16.87 13.74 14.71
N PRO A 332 16.96 15.07 14.76
CA PRO A 332 15.77 15.89 14.88
C PRO A 332 14.86 15.58 13.70
N VAL A 333 13.69 15.06 13.99
CA VAL A 333 12.64 15.00 12.98
C VAL A 333 12.42 16.45 12.54
N PRO A 334 12.40 16.76 11.23
CA PRO A 334 12.31 18.14 10.73
C PRO A 334 11.15 18.94 11.34
N ASP A 335 10.13 18.24 11.81
CA ASP A 335 9.05 18.78 12.62
C ASP A 335 8.63 17.73 13.66
N PRO A 336 9.07 17.89 14.93
CA PRO A 336 8.66 16.98 16.00
C PRO A 336 7.14 16.87 16.15
N SER A 337 6.38 17.90 15.74
CA SER A 337 4.92 17.88 15.79
C SER A 337 4.29 16.95 14.77
N ARG A 338 5.00 16.54 13.73
CA ARG A 338 4.49 15.66 12.67
C ARG A 338 4.47 14.19 13.05
N TYR A 339 5.58 13.69 13.57
CA TYR A 339 5.81 12.25 13.74
C TYR A 339 6.19 11.88 15.18
N ASN A 340 6.85 12.77 15.88
CA ASN A 340 7.52 12.52 17.14
C ASN A 340 6.83 13.25 18.30
N TYR A 341 5.52 13.03 18.43
CA TYR A 341 4.75 13.54 19.57
C TYR A 341 5.27 12.93 20.87
N PRO A 342 5.31 13.70 21.95
CA PRO A 342 5.48 13.12 23.27
C PRO A 342 4.43 12.03 23.51
N THR A 343 4.79 11.03 24.31
CA THR A 343 3.84 10.01 24.74
C THR A 343 2.67 10.64 25.51
N VAL A 344 1.56 9.93 25.64
CA VAL A 344 0.39 10.41 26.41
C VAL A 344 0.76 10.79 27.86
N ASP A 345 1.72 10.06 28.46
CA ASP A 345 2.26 10.34 29.80
C ASP A 345 3.40 11.38 29.82
N GLY A 346 3.69 12.02 28.68
CA GLY A 346 4.64 13.13 28.57
C GLY A 346 6.13 12.75 28.44
N ARG A 347 6.45 11.47 28.19
CA ARG A 347 7.85 11.07 27.92
C ARG A 347 8.30 11.57 26.55
N VAL A 348 9.58 11.90 26.46
CA VAL A 348 10.22 12.29 25.20
C VAL A 348 10.45 11.04 24.34
N VAL A 349 10.08 11.11 23.08
CA VAL A 349 10.30 10.02 22.12
C VAL A 349 11.73 10.09 21.57
N ARG A 350 12.42 8.96 21.60
CA ARG A 350 13.75 8.77 21.00
C ARG A 350 13.60 8.14 19.61
N THR A 351 14.25 8.75 18.63
CA THR A 351 14.22 8.30 17.24
C THR A 351 15.51 7.62 16.85
N GLY A 352 15.42 6.53 16.14
CA GLY A 352 16.56 5.95 15.44
C GLY A 352 16.63 4.42 15.43
N ASN A 353 17.26 3.91 14.37
CA ASN A 353 17.63 2.52 14.23
C ASN A 353 18.98 2.30 14.91
N SER A 354 18.98 2.19 16.22
CA SER A 354 20.17 2.08 17.07
C SER A 354 19.96 1.07 18.19
N PRO A 355 20.97 0.26 18.53
CA PRO A 355 20.93 -0.65 19.68
C PRO A 355 20.68 0.04 21.03
N ASN A 356 20.81 1.36 21.08
CA ASN A 356 20.50 2.16 22.27
C ASN A 356 19.00 2.50 22.40
N ILE A 357 18.17 2.09 21.41
CA ILE A 357 16.75 2.39 21.33
C ILE A 357 16.02 1.09 21.01
N ASP A 358 15.49 0.41 22.02
CA ASP A 358 14.73 -0.81 21.83
C ASP A 358 13.37 -0.48 21.18
N PRO A 359 13.08 -0.94 19.96
CA PRO A 359 11.80 -0.65 19.29
C PRO A 359 10.62 -1.32 20.01
N GLY A 360 9.43 -0.82 19.76
CA GLY A 360 8.16 -1.38 20.24
C GLY A 360 7.47 -0.55 21.30
N GLN A 361 8.19 0.33 22.00
CA GLN A 361 7.67 1.10 23.13
C GLN A 361 7.09 2.46 22.67
N PRO A 362 6.14 3.05 23.43
CA PRO A 362 5.55 4.35 23.08
C PRO A 362 6.54 5.51 22.93
N ASP A 363 7.67 5.45 23.63
CA ASP A 363 8.72 6.47 23.65
C ASP A 363 9.91 6.16 22.73
N THR A 364 9.70 5.27 21.75
CA THR A 364 10.70 4.95 20.72
C THR A 364 10.13 5.20 19.31
N PHE A 365 11.01 5.38 18.33
CA PHE A 365 10.61 5.64 16.96
C PHE A 365 11.67 5.05 16.01
N ALA A 366 11.49 3.79 15.64
CA ALA A 366 12.40 3.02 14.79
C ALA A 366 11.67 2.48 13.55
N SER A 367 12.43 2.11 12.51
CA SER A 367 11.92 1.48 11.29
C SER A 367 12.51 0.08 11.10
N VAL A 368 11.96 -0.65 10.13
CA VAL A 368 12.40 -2.03 9.84
C VAL A 368 13.73 -2.07 9.09
N ASP A 369 14.07 -0.98 8.34
CA ASP A 369 15.31 -0.85 7.60
C ASP A 369 15.44 -1.79 6.39
N ILE A 370 16.44 -1.53 5.55
CA ILE A 370 16.68 -2.18 4.26
C ILE A 370 16.83 -3.71 4.37
N ALA A 371 17.49 -4.19 5.42
CA ALA A 371 17.78 -5.61 5.57
C ALA A 371 16.51 -6.45 5.70
N TRP A 372 15.60 -6.03 6.56
CA TRP A 372 14.32 -6.70 6.75
C TRP A 372 13.30 -6.35 5.67
N ALA A 373 13.34 -5.13 5.09
CA ALA A 373 12.54 -4.82 3.91
C ALA A 373 12.84 -5.75 2.74
N ASN A 374 14.10 -6.15 2.56
CA ASN A 374 14.49 -7.14 1.55
C ASN A 374 13.93 -8.55 1.86
N VAL A 375 13.74 -8.89 3.15
CA VAL A 375 13.01 -10.10 3.56
C VAL A 375 11.53 -10.00 3.23
N ASN A 376 10.91 -8.86 3.59
CA ASN A 376 9.47 -8.66 3.45
C ASN A 376 9.00 -8.75 1.99
N ASN A 377 9.88 -8.40 1.05
CA ASN A 377 9.60 -8.45 -0.39
C ASN A 377 10.06 -9.75 -1.09
N THR A 378 10.45 -10.77 -0.34
CA THR A 378 10.87 -12.06 -0.93
C THR A 378 9.83 -12.60 -1.92
N PRO A 379 10.20 -13.02 -3.14
CA PRO A 379 11.58 -13.27 -3.64
C PRO A 379 12.17 -12.07 -4.41
N PHE A 380 11.47 -10.96 -4.49
CA PHE A 380 11.77 -9.83 -5.36
C PHE A 380 12.94 -8.98 -4.86
N ARG A 381 13.49 -8.19 -5.77
CA ARG A 381 14.49 -7.17 -5.45
C ARG A 381 13.82 -5.82 -5.21
N LEU A 382 14.49 -4.96 -4.44
CA LEU A 382 14.06 -3.62 -4.08
C LEU A 382 12.77 -3.59 -3.23
N PHE A 383 12.20 -2.42 -3.03
CA PHE A 383 11.17 -2.16 -2.01
C PHE A 383 10.40 -0.88 -2.34
N LYS A 384 9.49 -0.47 -1.49
CA LYS A 384 8.75 0.80 -1.54
C LYS A 384 9.57 1.89 -2.23
N HIS A 385 8.95 2.73 -3.04
CA HIS A 385 9.54 3.77 -3.86
C HIS A 385 9.97 3.31 -5.27
N PHE A 386 10.47 2.08 -5.43
CA PHE A 386 10.91 1.57 -6.73
C PHE A 386 9.76 0.95 -7.51
N THR A 387 9.86 1.03 -8.86
CA THR A 387 8.91 0.40 -9.78
C THR A 387 9.31 -1.03 -10.18
N HIS A 388 10.34 -1.58 -9.56
CA HIS A 388 10.68 -3.01 -9.60
C HIS A 388 9.66 -3.84 -8.82
N GLU A 389 9.63 -5.16 -9.06
CA GLU A 389 8.63 -6.05 -8.46
C GLU A 389 8.53 -5.91 -6.94
N GLY A 390 9.65 -5.75 -6.21
CA GLY A 390 9.62 -5.59 -4.75
C GLY A 390 8.98 -4.29 -4.25
N GLY A 391 8.90 -3.28 -5.10
CA GLY A 391 8.23 -2.02 -4.74
C GLY A 391 6.74 -1.99 -5.11
N ILE A 392 6.36 -2.64 -6.21
CA ILE A 392 5.01 -2.54 -6.77
C ILE A 392 4.15 -3.79 -6.61
N SER A 393 4.72 -4.95 -6.30
CA SER A 393 3.93 -6.16 -6.04
C SER A 393 3.29 -6.11 -4.65
N THR A 394 2.01 -6.42 -4.57
CA THR A 394 1.26 -6.51 -3.32
C THR A 394 0.62 -7.88 -3.14
N PRO A 395 0.58 -8.44 -1.91
CA PRO A 395 -0.30 -9.57 -1.67
C PRO A 395 -1.75 -9.10 -1.90
N PHE A 396 -2.54 -9.91 -2.59
CA PHE A 396 -3.95 -9.59 -2.80
C PHE A 396 -4.82 -10.84 -2.65
N ILE A 397 -5.81 -10.74 -1.78
CA ILE A 397 -6.79 -11.77 -1.49
C ILE A 397 -8.17 -11.20 -1.78
N VAL A 398 -9.02 -11.96 -2.46
CA VAL A 398 -10.44 -11.66 -2.60
C VAL A 398 -11.27 -12.87 -2.20
N SER A 399 -12.28 -12.64 -1.36
CA SER A 399 -13.25 -13.64 -0.92
C SER A 399 -14.67 -13.08 -1.05
N TRP A 400 -15.57 -13.84 -1.69
CA TRP A 400 -16.99 -13.53 -1.79
C TRP A 400 -17.80 -14.81 -1.97
N PRO A 401 -18.18 -15.49 -0.88
CA PRO A 401 -18.81 -16.81 -0.96
C PRO A 401 -20.02 -16.87 -1.91
N ALA A 402 -20.97 -15.94 -1.82
CA ALA A 402 -22.13 -15.91 -2.70
C ALA A 402 -21.79 -15.59 -4.17
N GLY A 403 -20.80 -14.73 -4.42
CA GLY A 403 -20.38 -14.34 -5.77
C GLY A 403 -19.53 -15.39 -6.48
N MET A 404 -18.84 -16.22 -5.72
CA MET A 404 -18.06 -17.35 -6.22
C MET A 404 -18.91 -18.59 -6.46
N GLY A 405 -20.02 -18.80 -5.75
CA GLY A 405 -21.10 -19.77 -5.94
C GLY A 405 -20.80 -21.14 -6.55
N GLU A 406 -21.81 -21.93 -6.86
CA GLU A 406 -21.63 -23.20 -7.60
C GLU A 406 -21.13 -22.92 -9.03
N GLY A 407 -19.92 -23.39 -9.35
CA GLY A 407 -19.26 -23.17 -10.65
C GLY A 407 -18.38 -21.92 -10.71
N GLY A 408 -18.23 -21.16 -9.62
CA GLY A 408 -17.27 -20.08 -9.48
C GLY A 408 -15.85 -20.56 -9.27
N ALA A 409 -14.93 -19.61 -9.00
CA ALA A 409 -13.55 -19.95 -8.71
C ALA A 409 -13.44 -20.86 -7.48
N SER A 410 -12.56 -21.85 -7.56
CA SER A 410 -12.36 -22.77 -6.44
C SER A 410 -11.76 -22.04 -5.24
N ASN A 411 -12.25 -22.35 -4.05
CA ASN A 411 -11.67 -21.87 -2.80
C ASN A 411 -10.17 -22.19 -2.72
N GLY A 412 -9.37 -21.20 -2.33
CA GLY A 412 -7.92 -21.30 -2.24
C GLY A 412 -7.20 -21.25 -3.59
N SER A 413 -7.90 -20.93 -4.69
CA SER A 413 -7.28 -20.83 -6.01
C SER A 413 -6.28 -19.67 -6.10
N VAL A 414 -5.40 -19.78 -7.11
CA VAL A 414 -4.37 -18.79 -7.41
C VAL A 414 -4.65 -18.21 -8.79
N PHE A 415 -4.65 -16.89 -8.89
CA PHE A 415 -4.78 -16.15 -10.13
C PHE A 415 -3.48 -15.42 -10.45
N SER A 416 -2.96 -15.58 -11.67
CA SER A 416 -1.60 -15.17 -12.03
C SER A 416 -1.51 -14.13 -13.15
N ASN A 417 -2.63 -13.67 -13.74
CA ASN A 417 -2.57 -12.58 -14.70
C ASN A 417 -2.40 -11.23 -13.98
N PRO A 418 -1.67 -10.28 -14.59
CA PRO A 418 -1.41 -8.99 -13.97
C PRO A 418 -2.69 -8.16 -13.81
N ALA A 419 -2.86 -7.58 -12.63
CA ALA A 419 -3.90 -6.60 -12.31
C ALA A 419 -3.30 -5.43 -11.51
N HIS A 420 -3.99 -4.30 -11.44
CA HIS A 420 -3.55 -3.11 -10.74
C HIS A 420 -4.63 -2.57 -9.79
N LEU A 421 -4.25 -1.73 -8.83
CA LEU A 421 -5.19 -1.11 -7.87
C LEU A 421 -6.41 -0.46 -8.53
N ILE A 422 -6.21 0.18 -9.70
CA ILE A 422 -7.31 0.80 -10.45
C ILE A 422 -8.36 -0.20 -10.90
N ASP A 423 -7.97 -1.47 -11.11
CA ASP A 423 -8.86 -2.56 -11.51
C ASP A 423 -9.74 -3.03 -10.33
N ILE A 424 -9.24 -2.91 -9.09
CA ILE A 424 -10.04 -3.15 -7.87
C ILE A 424 -11.21 -2.18 -7.82
N ASN A 425 -10.96 -0.88 -8.10
CA ASN A 425 -12.01 0.13 -8.15
C ASN A 425 -13.08 -0.24 -9.19
N ALA A 426 -12.66 -0.53 -10.43
CA ALA A 426 -13.57 -0.97 -11.50
C ALA A 426 -14.39 -2.21 -11.11
N THR A 427 -13.73 -3.19 -10.47
CA THR A 427 -14.35 -4.44 -10.05
C THR A 427 -15.40 -4.22 -8.96
N LEU A 428 -15.12 -3.38 -7.97
CA LEU A 428 -16.06 -3.08 -6.90
C LEU A 428 -17.27 -2.30 -7.41
N LEU A 429 -17.08 -1.37 -8.35
CA LEU A 429 -18.20 -0.67 -8.99
C LEU A 429 -19.07 -1.63 -9.83
N ASP A 430 -18.45 -2.56 -10.56
CA ASP A 430 -19.14 -3.58 -11.34
C ASP A 430 -19.97 -4.52 -10.42
N ILE A 431 -19.38 -5.04 -9.35
CA ILE A 431 -20.05 -5.88 -8.35
C ILE A 431 -21.22 -5.13 -7.70
N ALA A 432 -21.05 -3.85 -7.39
CA ALA A 432 -22.09 -3.01 -6.81
C ALA A 432 -23.20 -2.61 -7.80
N GLY A 433 -22.98 -2.80 -9.10
CA GLY A 433 -23.84 -2.28 -10.17
C GLY A 433 -23.85 -0.74 -10.21
N ALA A 434 -22.77 -0.11 -9.79
CA ALA A 434 -22.63 1.34 -9.73
C ALA A 434 -22.01 1.87 -11.03
N SER A 435 -22.49 3.01 -11.51
CA SER A 435 -22.01 3.63 -12.74
C SER A 435 -20.99 4.74 -12.42
N TYR A 436 -19.82 4.67 -13.02
CA TYR A 436 -18.83 5.75 -12.93
C TYR A 436 -19.33 6.99 -13.68
N PRO A 437 -19.40 8.17 -13.06
CA PRO A 437 -20.02 9.34 -13.64
C PRO A 437 -19.07 10.07 -14.60
N ALA A 438 -19.63 10.66 -15.67
CA ALA A 438 -18.89 11.59 -16.53
C ALA A 438 -18.77 13.00 -15.93
N THR A 439 -19.68 13.36 -15.01
CA THR A 439 -19.69 14.65 -14.31
C THR A 439 -20.09 14.43 -12.85
N PHE A 440 -19.46 15.13 -11.92
CA PHE A 440 -19.77 15.07 -10.50
C PHE A 440 -19.55 16.45 -9.85
N ASN A 441 -20.49 16.90 -9.01
CA ASN A 441 -20.44 18.21 -8.33
C ASN A 441 -20.13 19.40 -9.26
N GLY A 442 -20.50 19.32 -10.54
CA GLY A 442 -20.28 20.39 -11.51
C GLY A 442 -18.94 20.35 -12.24
N HIS A 443 -18.11 19.33 -12.00
CA HIS A 443 -16.84 19.09 -12.66
C HIS A 443 -16.93 17.94 -13.66
N ASP A 444 -16.20 18.04 -14.76
CA ASP A 444 -15.99 16.93 -15.68
C ASP A 444 -15.01 15.94 -15.05
N ILE A 445 -15.39 14.66 -15.00
CA ILE A 445 -14.58 13.60 -14.37
C ILE A 445 -13.74 12.91 -15.44
N LYS A 446 -12.43 12.72 -15.16
CA LYS A 446 -11.53 11.98 -16.04
C LYS A 446 -12.03 10.54 -16.24
N PRO A 447 -11.93 9.98 -17.45
CA PRO A 447 -12.36 8.61 -17.73
C PRO A 447 -11.65 7.60 -16.86
N HIS A 448 -12.38 6.58 -16.40
CA HIS A 448 -11.85 5.49 -15.57
C HIS A 448 -10.73 4.71 -16.28
N GLU A 449 -9.67 4.38 -15.57
CA GLU A 449 -8.50 3.67 -16.10
C GLU A 449 -8.47 2.17 -15.76
N GLY A 450 -9.28 1.73 -14.79
CA GLY A 450 -9.33 0.34 -14.36
C GLY A 450 -10.21 -0.53 -15.28
N GLU A 451 -9.97 -1.84 -15.21
CA GLU A 451 -10.71 -2.90 -15.91
C GLU A 451 -11.22 -3.91 -14.89
N SER A 452 -12.52 -4.21 -14.91
CA SER A 452 -13.12 -5.14 -13.94
C SER A 452 -12.64 -6.57 -14.15
N PHE A 453 -12.15 -7.18 -13.09
CA PHE A 453 -11.86 -8.62 -13.03
C PHE A 453 -12.95 -9.43 -12.31
N SER A 454 -14.17 -8.91 -12.20
CA SER A 454 -15.29 -9.62 -11.52
C SER A 454 -15.57 -11.00 -12.11
N GLY A 455 -15.26 -11.23 -13.39
CA GLY A 455 -15.33 -12.52 -14.06
C GLY A 455 -14.43 -13.59 -13.42
N VAL A 456 -13.29 -13.21 -12.83
CA VAL A 456 -12.39 -14.14 -12.14
C VAL A 456 -13.10 -14.85 -10.98
N LEU A 457 -13.96 -14.14 -10.27
CA LEU A 457 -14.77 -14.71 -9.19
C LEU A 457 -15.70 -15.82 -9.66
N LYS A 458 -16.07 -15.80 -10.94
CA LYS A 458 -16.93 -16.76 -11.61
C LYS A 458 -16.14 -17.79 -12.43
N ALA A 459 -14.86 -17.96 -12.12
CA ALA A 459 -13.92 -18.83 -12.85
C ALA A 459 -13.83 -18.55 -14.37
N GLN A 460 -14.07 -17.30 -14.76
CA GLN A 460 -13.87 -16.88 -16.15
C GLN A 460 -12.41 -16.43 -16.33
N ASP A 461 -11.88 -16.69 -17.53
CA ASP A 461 -10.61 -16.14 -17.92
C ASP A 461 -10.68 -14.61 -17.97
N TRP A 462 -9.67 -13.96 -17.45
CA TRP A 462 -9.51 -12.52 -17.49
C TRP A 462 -8.06 -12.15 -17.74
N GLU A 463 -7.86 -11.24 -18.65
CA GLU A 463 -6.57 -10.63 -18.94
C GLU A 463 -6.82 -9.14 -19.15
N ARG A 464 -5.92 -8.34 -18.66
CA ARG A 464 -5.99 -6.90 -18.81
C ARG A 464 -5.65 -6.50 -20.24
N ASP A 465 -6.55 -5.74 -20.88
CA ASP A 465 -6.37 -5.30 -22.28
C ASP A 465 -5.28 -4.24 -22.42
N ARG A 466 -5.24 -3.29 -21.46
CA ARG A 466 -4.30 -2.16 -21.50
C ARG A 466 -3.04 -2.45 -20.68
N PRO A 467 -1.84 -2.10 -21.22
CA PRO A 467 -0.61 -2.15 -20.44
C PRO A 467 -0.71 -1.30 -19.16
N ILE A 468 0.06 -1.66 -18.15
CA ILE A 468 0.18 -0.91 -16.91
C ILE A 468 1.47 -0.09 -16.99
N ALA A 469 1.41 1.20 -16.62
CA ALA A 469 2.59 2.04 -16.55
C ALA A 469 2.69 2.72 -15.19
N TRP A 470 3.91 2.98 -14.76
CA TRP A 470 4.24 3.60 -13.48
C TRP A 470 5.26 4.70 -13.64
N GLU A 471 5.11 5.71 -12.84
CA GLU A 471 6.14 6.67 -12.50
C GLU A 471 6.02 7.03 -11.02
N HIS A 472 7.13 7.02 -10.31
CA HIS A 472 7.22 7.56 -8.97
C HIS A 472 8.64 8.06 -8.69
N GLU A 473 8.77 9.37 -8.41
CA GLU A 473 10.06 10.02 -8.13
C GLU A 473 11.13 9.72 -9.19
N GLY A 474 10.73 9.66 -10.48
CA GLY A 474 11.60 9.38 -11.60
C GLY A 474 11.89 7.89 -11.84
N ASN A 475 11.48 7.00 -10.95
CA ASN A 475 11.46 5.57 -11.24
C ASN A 475 10.30 5.26 -12.17
N ARG A 476 10.53 4.48 -13.21
CA ARG A 476 9.57 4.28 -14.32
C ARG A 476 9.42 2.81 -14.65
N ALA A 477 8.23 2.39 -15.04
CA ALA A 477 8.03 1.06 -15.59
C ALA A 477 6.85 0.99 -16.56
N VAL A 478 6.86 -0.03 -17.40
CA VAL A 478 5.72 -0.48 -18.22
C VAL A 478 5.63 -1.99 -18.18
N ARG A 479 4.43 -2.53 -17.97
CA ARG A 479 4.11 -3.95 -18.10
C ARG A 479 3.19 -4.15 -19.31
N MET A 480 3.64 -4.95 -20.28
CA MET A 480 2.89 -5.32 -21.49
C MET A 480 2.89 -6.85 -21.64
N GLY A 481 1.78 -7.49 -21.34
CA GLY A 481 1.72 -8.96 -21.32
C GLY A 481 2.81 -9.54 -20.40
N ASP A 482 3.69 -10.39 -20.91
CA ASP A 482 4.77 -11.00 -20.14
C ASP A 482 6.02 -10.11 -19.97
N TRP A 483 6.05 -8.95 -20.61
CA TRP A 483 7.24 -8.11 -20.62
C TRP A 483 7.12 -6.91 -19.70
N LYS A 484 8.18 -6.63 -18.99
CA LYS A 484 8.31 -5.44 -18.14
C LYS A 484 9.57 -4.67 -18.50
N LEU A 485 9.38 -3.41 -18.83
CA LEU A 485 10.42 -2.41 -18.97
C LEU A 485 10.47 -1.59 -17.70
N VAL A 486 11.63 -1.41 -17.09
CA VAL A 486 11.79 -0.68 -15.81
C VAL A 486 13.04 0.18 -15.83
N SER A 487 13.02 1.30 -15.14
CA SER A 487 14.17 2.20 -15.02
C SER A 487 14.18 2.86 -13.66
N GLU A 488 15.31 2.82 -12.98
CA GLU A 488 15.54 3.66 -11.80
C GLU A 488 15.86 5.09 -12.22
N ILE A 489 15.58 6.04 -11.32
CA ILE A 489 16.07 7.41 -11.48
C ILE A 489 17.61 7.42 -11.45
N ALA A 490 18.21 8.28 -12.26
CA ALA A 490 19.64 8.52 -12.19
C ALA A 490 20.06 9.00 -10.80
N ASP A 491 21.16 8.49 -10.27
CA ASP A 491 21.70 8.95 -8.99
C ASP A 491 22.10 10.44 -9.10
N GLN A 492 21.33 11.31 -8.48
CA GLN A 492 21.56 12.77 -8.51
C GLN A 492 22.84 13.19 -7.77
N GLY A 493 23.44 12.31 -6.99
CA GLY A 493 24.74 12.51 -6.34
C GLY A 493 25.93 12.22 -7.26
N ASP A 494 25.70 11.52 -8.38
CA ASP A 494 26.69 11.15 -9.36
C ASP A 494 26.39 11.84 -10.71
N PRO A 495 27.18 12.84 -11.14
CA PRO A 495 26.95 13.57 -12.39
C PRO A 495 27.03 12.69 -13.64
N ASP A 496 27.66 11.52 -13.55
CA ASP A 496 27.77 10.56 -14.65
C ASP A 496 26.64 9.51 -14.64
N SER A 497 25.82 9.51 -13.60
CA SER A 497 24.67 8.60 -13.50
C SER A 497 23.59 8.96 -14.52
N LYS A 498 23.00 7.94 -15.13
CA LYS A 498 21.89 8.10 -16.06
C LYS A 498 20.80 7.10 -15.72
N ALA A 499 19.55 7.52 -15.86
CA ALA A 499 18.42 6.59 -15.84
C ALA A 499 18.54 5.66 -17.05
N VAL A 500 18.68 4.36 -16.79
CA VAL A 500 18.85 3.33 -17.82
C VAL A 500 17.64 2.42 -17.78
N TRP A 501 17.10 2.08 -18.94
CA TRP A 501 16.05 1.09 -19.04
C TRP A 501 16.62 -0.32 -18.97
N GLU A 502 15.93 -1.20 -18.24
CA GLU A 502 16.13 -2.65 -18.17
C GLU A 502 14.88 -3.33 -18.69
N LEU A 503 14.99 -4.49 -19.36
CA LEU A 503 13.87 -5.23 -19.93
C LEU A 503 13.85 -6.68 -19.45
N TYR A 504 12.73 -7.13 -18.90
CA TYR A 504 12.56 -8.46 -18.36
C TYR A 504 11.36 -9.19 -18.97
N ASN A 505 11.50 -10.50 -19.17
CA ASN A 505 10.34 -11.38 -19.37
C ASN A 505 9.88 -11.92 -18.01
N ILE A 506 8.83 -11.33 -17.45
CA ILE A 506 8.36 -11.63 -16.11
C ILE A 506 7.79 -13.05 -15.97
N SER A 507 7.30 -13.66 -17.06
CA SER A 507 6.86 -15.04 -17.02
C SER A 507 8.03 -16.00 -16.75
N ASP A 508 9.23 -15.65 -17.19
CA ASP A 508 10.44 -16.46 -17.01
C ASP A 508 11.31 -15.98 -15.85
N ASP A 509 11.34 -14.68 -15.57
CA ASP A 509 12.21 -14.03 -14.59
C ASP A 509 11.47 -12.89 -13.86
N ARG A 510 10.56 -13.25 -12.98
CA ARG A 510 9.83 -12.25 -12.20
C ARG A 510 10.69 -11.57 -11.11
N THR A 511 11.85 -12.10 -10.83
CA THR A 511 12.81 -11.51 -9.88
C THR A 511 13.75 -10.50 -10.52
N GLU A 512 13.59 -10.23 -11.83
CA GLU A 512 14.30 -9.17 -12.58
C GLU A 512 15.83 -9.31 -12.49
N LEU A 513 16.35 -10.50 -12.80
CA LEU A 513 17.78 -10.82 -12.68
C LEU A 513 18.51 -10.86 -14.03
N ASN A 514 17.78 -11.07 -15.13
CA ASN A 514 18.35 -11.24 -16.46
C ASN A 514 17.83 -10.16 -17.39
N ASP A 515 18.55 -9.04 -17.49
CA ASP A 515 18.22 -7.95 -18.41
C ASP A 515 18.37 -8.40 -19.87
N LEU A 516 17.29 -8.29 -20.63
CA LEU A 516 17.20 -8.72 -22.03
C LEU A 516 17.22 -7.54 -23.02
N ILE A 517 17.48 -6.32 -22.55
CA ILE A 517 17.30 -5.10 -23.36
C ILE A 517 18.15 -5.11 -24.64
N ASP A 518 19.37 -5.64 -24.58
CA ASP A 518 20.29 -5.67 -25.73
C ASP A 518 19.80 -6.65 -26.82
N GLY A 519 19.13 -7.74 -26.43
CA GLY A 519 18.59 -8.74 -27.34
C GLY A 519 17.19 -8.43 -27.90
N GLU A 520 16.46 -7.53 -27.26
CA GLU A 520 15.04 -7.20 -27.53
C GLU A 520 14.82 -5.72 -27.79
N SER A 521 15.74 -5.07 -28.49
CA SER A 521 15.78 -3.61 -28.70
C SER A 521 14.52 -3.05 -29.36
N GLU A 522 13.89 -3.75 -30.30
CA GLU A 522 12.65 -3.31 -30.94
C GLU A 522 11.47 -3.30 -29.95
N ARG A 523 11.40 -4.33 -29.10
CA ARG A 523 10.40 -4.44 -28.04
C ARG A 523 10.60 -3.32 -27.01
N ALA A 524 11.81 -3.15 -26.52
CA ALA A 524 12.14 -2.07 -25.59
C ALA A 524 11.74 -0.71 -26.16
N ALA A 525 12.07 -0.43 -27.42
CA ALA A 525 11.69 0.82 -28.08
C ALA A 525 10.16 0.99 -28.19
N ALA A 526 9.41 -0.08 -28.44
CA ALA A 526 7.95 -0.02 -28.47
C ALA A 526 7.37 0.28 -27.07
N MET A 527 7.90 -0.32 -26.02
CA MET A 527 7.47 -0.08 -24.64
C MET A 527 7.85 1.32 -24.16
N VAL A 528 9.02 1.85 -24.55
CA VAL A 528 9.39 3.26 -24.28
C VAL A 528 8.43 4.22 -24.95
N ARG A 529 8.02 3.99 -26.20
CA ARG A 529 7.00 4.82 -26.85
C ARG A 529 5.68 4.81 -26.09
N TYR A 530 5.21 3.61 -25.69
CA TYR A 530 4.00 3.52 -24.88
C TYR A 530 4.11 4.31 -23.57
N TYR A 531 5.26 4.17 -22.88
CA TYR A 531 5.50 4.94 -21.65
C TYR A 531 5.41 6.44 -21.90
N ASN A 532 6.03 6.95 -22.97
CA ASN A 532 6.02 8.38 -23.28
C ASN A 532 4.61 8.88 -23.59
N ASP A 533 3.83 8.13 -24.39
CA ASP A 533 2.44 8.46 -24.71
C ASP A 533 1.55 8.46 -23.43
N TRP A 534 1.76 7.49 -22.54
CA TRP A 534 1.08 7.43 -21.25
C TRP A 534 1.51 8.59 -20.34
N ALA A 535 2.79 8.89 -20.26
CA ALA A 535 3.33 9.95 -19.42
C ALA A 535 2.81 11.32 -19.84
N GLU A 536 2.77 11.59 -21.17
CA GLU A 536 2.17 12.82 -21.71
C GLU A 536 0.69 12.93 -21.34
N ARG A 537 -0.08 11.85 -21.52
CA ARG A 537 -1.52 11.81 -21.22
C ARG A 537 -1.82 11.99 -19.73
N CYS A 538 -0.95 11.47 -18.86
CA CYS A 538 -1.09 11.56 -17.41
C CYS A 538 -0.43 12.80 -16.79
N GLU A 539 0.19 13.66 -17.62
CA GLU A 539 0.90 14.87 -17.16
C GLU A 539 2.06 14.53 -16.21
N VAL A 540 2.79 13.45 -16.52
CA VAL A 540 3.99 13.05 -15.77
C VAL A 540 5.10 14.05 -15.99
N GLU A 541 5.68 14.58 -14.92
CA GLU A 541 6.79 15.51 -14.95
C GLU A 541 8.14 14.78 -15.10
N ASP A 542 9.07 15.43 -15.78
CA ASP A 542 10.44 14.93 -15.89
C ASP A 542 11.25 15.28 -14.63
N TRP A 543 11.50 14.29 -13.81
CA TRP A 543 12.27 14.42 -12.57
C TRP A 543 13.76 14.75 -12.82
N ALA A 544 14.27 14.54 -14.04
CA ALA A 544 15.59 14.95 -14.44
C ALA A 544 15.65 16.43 -14.87
N ASP A 545 14.50 17.09 -15.07
CA ASP A 545 14.46 18.52 -15.37
C ASP A 545 14.90 19.34 -14.14
N PRO A 546 16.01 20.10 -14.22
CA PRO A 546 16.45 20.95 -13.13
C PRO A 546 15.39 21.97 -12.67
N GLY A 547 14.52 22.41 -13.59
CA GLY A 547 13.40 23.31 -13.29
C GLY A 547 12.36 22.70 -12.36
N PHE A 548 12.11 21.39 -12.48
CA PHE A 548 11.21 20.66 -11.63
C PHE A 548 11.87 20.26 -10.28
N THR A 549 13.09 19.73 -10.32
CA THR A 549 13.83 19.28 -9.13
C THR A 549 14.32 20.39 -8.23
N LEU A 550 14.50 21.61 -8.73
CA LEU A 550 14.93 22.77 -7.94
C LEU A 550 13.78 23.52 -7.26
N ARG A 551 12.54 23.08 -7.40
CA ARG A 551 11.43 23.64 -6.62
C ARG A 551 11.69 23.43 -5.13
N PRO A 552 11.66 24.49 -4.29
CA PRO A 552 12.19 24.46 -2.90
C PRO A 552 11.59 23.38 -2.01
N LYS A 553 10.44 22.84 -2.38
CA LYS A 553 9.73 21.80 -1.61
C LYS A 553 10.28 20.39 -1.85
N LEU A 554 10.97 20.12 -2.95
CA LEU A 554 11.56 18.82 -3.28
C LEU A 554 12.86 18.54 -2.51
N ASN A 555 13.71 19.53 -2.34
CA ASN A 555 15.03 19.37 -1.73
C ASN A 555 15.01 18.87 -0.28
N THR A 556 13.86 18.95 0.39
CA THR A 556 13.67 18.45 1.76
C THR A 556 13.16 17.02 1.80
N ILE A 557 12.62 16.48 0.71
CA ILE A 557 11.84 15.23 0.74
C ILE A 557 12.58 14.10 0.03
N THR A 558 13.23 14.37 -1.11
CA THR A 558 13.91 13.34 -1.90
C THR A 558 15.23 12.86 -1.32
N ARG A 559 15.85 13.61 -0.42
CA ARG A 559 17.14 13.25 0.18
C ARG A 559 17.08 12.86 1.65
N HIS A 560 15.93 13.02 2.28
CA HIS A 560 15.77 12.70 3.69
C HIS A 560 14.53 11.84 3.82
N ASN A 561 14.74 10.59 4.12
CA ASN A 561 13.69 9.78 4.70
C ASN A 561 13.01 10.60 5.79
N HIS A 562 11.73 10.39 5.98
CA HIS A 562 10.92 11.13 6.96
C HIS A 562 11.49 11.20 8.39
N GLY A 563 12.65 10.61 8.64
CA GLY A 563 13.44 10.71 9.87
C GLY A 563 14.77 11.44 9.73
N GLY A 564 15.05 12.12 8.61
CA GLY A 564 16.28 12.92 8.45
C GLY A 564 17.57 12.12 8.24
N GLY A 565 17.50 10.80 8.07
CA GLY A 565 18.61 9.98 7.62
C GLY A 565 18.89 10.18 6.13
N PRO A 566 20.12 9.94 5.65
CA PRO A 566 20.40 9.95 4.22
C PRO A 566 19.51 8.90 3.55
N VAL A 567 18.90 9.26 2.42
CA VAL A 567 18.38 8.27 1.49
C VAL A 567 19.54 7.32 1.23
N ILE A 568 19.38 6.05 1.56
CA ILE A 568 20.36 5.05 1.17
C ILE A 568 20.30 5.07 -0.36
N PRO A 569 21.35 5.51 -1.08
CA PRO A 569 21.37 5.32 -2.50
C PRO A 569 21.21 3.83 -2.69
N ALA A 570 20.18 3.41 -3.42
CA ALA A 570 20.07 2.04 -3.87
C ALA A 570 21.25 1.79 -4.79
N ARG A 571 22.38 1.40 -4.22
CA ARG A 571 23.47 0.86 -4.98
C ARG A 571 23.09 -0.56 -5.28
N LEU A 572 22.53 -0.71 -6.45
CA LEU A 572 22.57 -1.98 -7.15
C LEU A 572 24.01 -2.46 -7.17
N GLY A 573 24.19 -3.77 -7.12
CA GLY A 573 25.50 -4.40 -7.24
C GLY A 573 26.30 -3.81 -8.40
N PRO A 574 27.59 -4.14 -8.51
CA PRO A 574 28.48 -3.45 -9.42
C PRO A 574 27.83 -3.38 -10.80
N ARG A 575 27.50 -2.16 -11.23
CA ARG A 575 27.12 -1.91 -12.61
C ARG A 575 28.19 -2.58 -13.45
N ARG A 576 27.83 -3.56 -14.26
CA ARG A 576 28.74 -4.02 -15.30
C ARG A 576 28.96 -2.77 -16.15
N ASP A 577 30.15 -2.20 -16.07
CA ASP A 577 30.63 -1.28 -17.06
C ASP A 577 30.61 -2.04 -18.39
N LEU A 578 29.50 -1.90 -19.10
CA LEU A 578 29.49 -2.20 -20.50
C LEU A 578 30.25 -1.04 -21.15
N ALA A 579 31.60 -1.15 -21.11
CA ALA A 579 32.45 -0.37 -21.95
C ALA A 579 31.90 -0.52 -23.37
N ARG A 580 31.45 0.57 -23.94
CA ARG A 580 31.16 0.68 -25.37
C ARG A 580 32.51 0.75 -26.07
N ASP A 581 32.85 -0.32 -26.79
CA ASP A 581 33.64 -0.19 -27.99
C ASP A 581 32.70 0.05 -29.18
#